data_1c7cd1c342d6885794753d2f103ffb6c
#
_entry.id   1c7cd1c342d6885794753d2f103ffb6c
#
_cell.length_a   1.000
_cell.length_b   1.000
_cell.length_c   1.000
_cell.angle_alpha   90.00
_cell.angle_beta   90.00
_cell.angle_gamma   90.00
#
_symmetry.space_group_name_H-M   'P 1'
#
loop_
_entity.id
_entity.type
_entity.pdbx_description
1 polymer ?
#
loop_
_entity_poly.entity_id
_entity_poly.type
_entity_poly.pdbx_seq_one_letter_code
_entity_poly.pdbx_strand_id
1 'polypeptide(L)'
;HERRHMFMKKTIAAVLAIIFALGMVGCAANGNGQGTAETAGNPLDVLNKVWDSYTDDEKFPAAGGDMSEANMKDDAPGNVALDDADTVAYLTSFPADMVDKLDAAASLMHMMNANTFTCGAFRLKDAADADAVCTAIHDGLNSKQWMCGFPDKMVIAKVSGCIVSVYGAEDLVNTFRDKLTAAYENAEIVYDEAIAF
;
A
#
# COMPACT_ATOMS: atom_id res chain seq x y z
N HIS A 1 -45.92 -41.38 30.96
CA HIS A 1 -44.73 -40.51 30.99
C HIS A 1 -43.63 -41.02 30.08
N GLU A 2 -43.49 -42.30 29.81
CA GLU A 2 -42.43 -42.93 29.01
C GLU A 2 -42.62 -42.72 27.50
N ARG A 3 -43.85 -42.62 26.97
CA ARG A 3 -44.08 -42.47 25.55
C ARG A 3 -43.66 -41.09 24.99
N ARG A 4 -43.63 -40.08 25.84
CA ARG A 4 -43.22 -38.73 25.43
C ARG A 4 -41.72 -38.55 25.23
N HIS A 5 -40.90 -39.29 26.01
CA HIS A 5 -39.44 -39.28 25.89
C HIS A 5 -38.90 -40.04 24.68
N MET A 6 -39.66 -41.03 24.21
CA MET A 6 -39.22 -41.86 23.07
C MET A 6 -39.49 -41.15 21.73
N PHE A 7 -40.49 -40.28 21.66
CA PHE A 7 -40.79 -39.49 20.46
C PHE A 7 -39.78 -38.36 20.28
N MET A 8 -39.34 -37.76 21.38
CA MET A 8 -38.37 -36.65 21.36
C MET A 8 -36.95 -37.12 20.99
N LYS A 9 -36.58 -38.35 21.38
CA LYS A 9 -35.27 -38.91 20.99
C LYS A 9 -35.22 -39.31 19.50
N LYS A 10 -36.32 -39.68 18.89
CA LYS A 10 -36.38 -40.02 17.45
C LYS A 10 -36.37 -38.79 16.55
N THR A 11 -36.95 -37.71 16.99
CA THR A 11 -36.97 -36.43 16.23
C THR A 11 -35.63 -35.71 16.27
N ILE A 12 -34.88 -35.81 17.39
CA ILE A 12 -33.54 -35.21 17.50
C ILE A 12 -32.54 -35.97 16.63
N ALA A 13 -32.64 -37.31 16.54
CA ALA A 13 -31.77 -38.10 15.68
C ALA A 13 -32.00 -37.86 14.18
N ALA A 14 -33.24 -37.54 13.77
CA ALA A 14 -33.58 -37.25 12.39
C ALA A 14 -33.11 -35.81 11.95
N VAL A 15 -33.13 -34.84 12.87
CA VAL A 15 -32.65 -33.46 12.60
C VAL A 15 -31.13 -33.44 12.52
N LEU A 16 -30.41 -34.20 13.34
CA LEU A 16 -28.95 -34.30 13.28
C LEU A 16 -28.44 -34.98 12.01
N ALA A 17 -29.20 -35.94 11.46
CA ALA A 17 -28.82 -36.63 10.21
C ALA A 17 -28.98 -35.74 8.98
N ILE A 18 -29.91 -34.76 8.99
CA ILE A 18 -30.15 -33.86 7.87
C ILE A 18 -29.06 -32.74 7.81
N ILE A 19 -28.53 -32.33 8.96
CA ILE A 19 -27.44 -31.31 9.00
C ILE A 19 -26.11 -31.91 8.51
N PHE A 20 -25.90 -33.24 8.66
CA PHE A 20 -24.67 -33.88 8.17
C PHE A 20 -24.71 -34.24 6.67
N ALA A 21 -25.89 -34.25 6.03
CA ALA A 21 -26.02 -34.58 4.61
C ALA A 21 -25.88 -33.38 3.68
N LEU A 22 -25.86 -32.13 4.19
CA LEU A 22 -25.66 -30.88 3.38
C LEU A 22 -24.20 -30.39 3.40
N GLY A 23 -23.29 -31.07 4.08
CA GLY A 23 -21.89 -30.67 4.21
C GLY A 23 -20.90 -31.35 3.24
N MET A 24 -21.35 -32.20 2.32
CA MET A 24 -20.45 -32.95 1.41
C MET A 24 -20.83 -32.76 -0.07
N VAL A 25 -21.00 -31.54 -0.51
CA VAL A 25 -20.95 -31.18 -1.93
C VAL A 25 -19.88 -30.08 -2.07
N GLY A 26 -18.70 -30.53 -2.41
CA GLY A 26 -17.66 -29.61 -2.80
C GLY A 26 -16.28 -30.13 -2.44
N CYS A 27 -15.62 -30.57 -3.45
CA CYS A 27 -14.19 -30.55 -3.68
C CYS A 27 -13.63 -31.89 -4.10
N ALA A 28 -13.96 -32.31 -5.31
CA ALA A 28 -12.93 -32.88 -6.13
C ALA A 28 -12.17 -31.67 -6.74
N ALA A 29 -11.14 -31.20 -6.08
CA ALA A 29 -10.24 -30.20 -6.62
C ALA A 29 -8.88 -30.85 -6.73
N ASN A 30 -8.48 -30.96 -7.97
CA ASN A 30 -7.12 -31.13 -8.43
C ASN A 30 -6.20 -30.14 -7.70
N GLY A 31 -5.10 -30.65 -7.15
CA GLY A 31 -4.07 -29.83 -6.56
C GLY A 31 -3.42 -28.90 -7.59
N ASN A 32 -3.60 -27.64 -7.38
CA ASN A 32 -2.65 -26.60 -7.73
C ASN A 32 -2.84 -25.53 -6.66
N GLY A 33 -1.85 -25.39 -5.79
CA GLY A 33 -1.76 -24.30 -4.83
C GLY A 33 -1.59 -22.99 -5.58
N GLN A 34 -2.70 -22.43 -6.03
CA GLN A 34 -2.79 -21.04 -6.41
C GLN A 34 -3.33 -20.32 -5.17
N GLY A 35 -2.40 -19.78 -4.36
CA GLY A 35 -2.77 -18.71 -3.46
C GLY A 35 -3.58 -17.73 -4.28
N THR A 36 -4.76 -17.35 -3.83
CA THR A 36 -5.48 -16.21 -4.38
C THR A 36 -4.52 -15.03 -4.27
N ALA A 37 -3.89 -14.66 -5.39
CA ALA A 37 -3.14 -13.42 -5.48
C ALA A 37 -4.16 -12.34 -5.13
N GLU A 38 -4.02 -11.72 -3.96
CA GLU A 38 -4.77 -10.54 -3.59
C GLU A 38 -4.56 -9.56 -4.72
N THR A 39 -5.63 -9.13 -5.38
CA THR A 39 -5.52 -8.21 -6.51
C THR A 39 -4.78 -6.98 -6.01
N ALA A 40 -3.59 -6.71 -6.54
CA ALA A 40 -2.77 -5.60 -6.11
C ALA A 40 -3.58 -4.31 -6.16
N GLY A 41 -3.54 -3.54 -5.06
CA GLY A 41 -4.27 -2.29 -4.93
C GLY A 41 -3.85 -1.25 -5.97
N ASN A 42 -4.68 -0.23 -6.16
CA ASN A 42 -4.31 0.93 -6.97
C ASN A 42 -3.47 1.88 -6.12
N PRO A 43 -2.26 2.30 -6.56
CA PRO A 43 -1.41 3.24 -5.81
C PRO A 43 -2.11 4.54 -5.42
N LEU A 44 -2.90 5.11 -6.33
CA LEU A 44 -3.66 6.34 -6.06
C LEU A 44 -4.72 6.13 -4.97
N ASP A 45 -5.41 4.99 -4.97
CA ASP A 45 -6.42 4.68 -3.94
C ASP A 45 -5.76 4.49 -2.56
N VAL A 46 -4.55 3.91 -2.53
CA VAL A 46 -3.76 3.78 -1.29
C VAL A 46 -3.45 5.15 -0.72
N LEU A 47 -2.91 6.06 -1.53
CA LEU A 47 -2.58 7.41 -1.06
C LEU A 47 -3.81 8.23 -0.69
N ASN A 48 -4.89 8.16 -1.48
CA ASN A 48 -6.14 8.86 -1.17
C ASN A 48 -6.71 8.42 0.17
N LYS A 49 -6.78 7.10 0.43
CA LYS A 49 -7.31 6.58 1.69
C LYS A 49 -6.52 7.08 2.91
N VAL A 50 -5.20 7.20 2.78
CA VAL A 50 -4.34 7.77 3.83
C VAL A 50 -4.57 9.27 3.97
N TRP A 51 -4.54 10.03 2.85
CA TRP A 51 -4.70 11.47 2.85
C TRP A 51 -6.07 11.94 3.35
N ASP A 52 -7.13 11.21 2.99
CA ASP A 52 -8.50 11.48 3.46
C ASP A 52 -8.68 11.27 4.97
N SER A 53 -7.77 10.53 5.62
CA SER A 53 -7.78 10.33 7.07
C SER A 53 -7.10 11.45 7.87
N TYR A 54 -6.45 12.40 7.19
CA TYR A 54 -5.84 13.56 7.83
C TYR A 54 -6.90 14.54 8.31
N THR A 55 -6.73 15.06 9.52
CA THR A 55 -7.51 16.20 10.00
C THR A 55 -7.02 17.50 9.37
N ASP A 56 -7.80 18.56 9.44
CA ASP A 56 -7.42 19.86 8.88
C ASP A 56 -6.11 20.39 9.47
N ASP A 57 -5.84 20.13 10.76
CA ASP A 57 -4.62 20.56 11.46
C ASP A 57 -3.38 19.72 11.08
N GLU A 58 -3.57 18.52 10.55
CA GLU A 58 -2.48 17.63 10.10
C GLU A 58 -2.11 17.87 8.63
N LYS A 59 -3.03 18.43 7.85
CA LYS A 59 -2.78 18.71 6.43
C LYS A 59 -1.78 19.83 6.24
N PHE A 60 -0.94 19.66 5.25
CA PHE A 60 0.02 20.65 4.76
C PHE A 60 -0.32 21.01 3.31
N PRO A 61 0.18 22.16 2.78
CA PRO A 61 0.02 22.47 1.36
C PRO A 61 0.64 21.38 0.49
N ALA A 62 -0.20 20.60 -0.18
CA ALA A 62 0.20 19.43 -0.93
C ALA A 62 -0.11 19.53 -2.42
N ALA A 63 0.67 18.84 -3.23
CA ALA A 63 0.40 18.56 -4.63
C ALA A 63 0.67 17.09 -4.92
N GLY A 64 -0.05 16.53 -5.87
CA GLY A 64 0.14 15.13 -6.29
C GLY A 64 0.11 14.97 -7.80
N GLY A 65 0.57 13.81 -8.23
CA GLY A 65 0.66 13.46 -9.65
C GLY A 65 1.95 13.93 -10.31
N ASP A 66 1.95 13.86 -11.64
CA ASP A 66 3.00 14.44 -12.47
C ASP A 66 2.63 15.87 -12.93
N MET A 67 3.51 16.48 -13.71
CA MET A 67 3.31 17.88 -14.19
C MET A 67 2.30 17.98 -15.33
N SER A 68 1.64 16.89 -15.74
CA SER A 68 0.62 16.93 -16.78
C SER A 68 -0.70 17.50 -16.26
N GLU A 69 -1.44 18.18 -17.12
CA GLU A 69 -2.77 18.72 -16.81
C GLU A 69 -3.76 17.61 -16.37
N ALA A 70 -3.56 16.37 -16.86
CA ALA A 70 -4.44 15.26 -16.54
C ALA A 70 -4.22 14.71 -15.11
N ASN A 71 -2.96 14.67 -14.65
CA ASN A 71 -2.56 13.98 -13.44
C ASN A 71 -2.26 14.90 -12.25
N MET A 72 -1.91 16.17 -12.50
CA MET A 72 -1.62 17.11 -11.44
C MET A 72 -2.87 17.37 -10.58
N LYS A 73 -2.70 17.31 -9.28
CA LYS A 73 -3.76 17.54 -8.28
C LYS A 73 -3.27 18.53 -7.23
N ASP A 74 -4.09 19.53 -6.97
CA ASP A 74 -3.89 20.43 -5.85
C ASP A 74 -4.50 19.81 -4.59
N ASP A 75 -3.76 19.84 -3.49
CA ASP A 75 -4.17 19.36 -2.17
C ASP A 75 -4.67 17.90 -2.14
N ALA A 76 -4.16 17.07 -3.04
CA ALA A 76 -4.53 15.66 -3.15
C ALA A 76 -3.42 14.83 -3.84
N PRO A 77 -3.36 13.50 -3.61
CA PRO A 77 -2.56 12.60 -4.41
C PRO A 77 -2.98 12.57 -5.87
N GLY A 78 -2.04 12.28 -6.77
CA GLY A 78 -2.30 12.16 -8.21
C GLY A 78 -1.50 11.03 -8.85
N ASN A 79 -1.95 10.55 -10.01
CA ASN A 79 -1.24 9.54 -10.78
C ASN A 79 0.07 10.09 -11.35
N VAL A 80 1.06 9.22 -11.49
CA VAL A 80 2.31 9.51 -12.17
C VAL A 80 2.39 8.63 -13.42
N ALA A 81 2.53 9.24 -14.60
CA ALA A 81 2.75 8.53 -15.85
C ALA A 81 4.12 7.82 -15.83
N LEU A 82 4.21 6.65 -16.46
CA LEU A 82 5.39 5.78 -16.45
C LEU A 82 6.18 5.83 -17.78
N ASP A 83 5.84 6.73 -18.67
CA ASP A 83 6.43 6.87 -20.01
C ASP A 83 7.79 7.59 -19.99
N ASP A 84 8.14 8.26 -18.89
CA ASP A 84 9.43 8.90 -18.66
C ASP A 84 9.99 8.52 -17.28
N ALA A 85 11.00 7.64 -17.27
CA ALA A 85 11.63 7.15 -16.05
C ALA A 85 12.31 8.25 -15.23
N ASP A 86 12.88 9.26 -15.89
CA ASP A 86 13.55 10.38 -15.22
C ASP A 86 12.52 11.25 -14.48
N THR A 87 11.35 11.45 -15.05
CA THR A 87 10.23 12.16 -14.40
C THR A 87 9.74 11.39 -13.16
N VAL A 88 9.56 10.08 -13.25
CA VAL A 88 9.17 9.25 -12.10
C VAL A 88 10.22 9.35 -10.98
N ALA A 89 11.50 9.21 -11.33
CA ALA A 89 12.61 9.30 -10.37
C ALA A 89 12.71 10.70 -9.73
N TYR A 90 12.52 11.75 -10.51
CA TYR A 90 12.55 13.13 -10.03
C TYR A 90 11.43 13.40 -9.02
N LEU A 91 10.20 12.97 -9.31
CA LEU A 91 9.03 13.25 -8.49
C LEU A 91 8.94 12.40 -7.23
N THR A 92 9.47 11.18 -7.25
CA THR A 92 9.22 10.19 -6.17
C THR A 92 10.47 9.61 -5.55
N SER A 93 11.65 9.91 -6.10
CA SER A 93 12.93 9.24 -5.78
C SER A 93 12.92 7.73 -6.00
N PHE A 94 12.02 7.24 -6.85
CA PHE A 94 12.04 5.85 -7.31
C PHE A 94 13.25 5.62 -8.25
N PRO A 95 13.95 4.45 -8.18
CA PRO A 95 15.08 4.16 -9.05
C PRO A 95 14.67 4.18 -10.54
N ALA A 96 15.29 5.05 -11.34
CA ALA A 96 14.92 5.23 -12.76
C ALA A 96 15.10 3.95 -13.59
N ASP A 97 16.11 3.15 -13.27
CA ASP A 97 16.42 1.88 -13.93
C ASP A 97 15.47 0.73 -13.57
N MET A 98 14.55 0.96 -12.64
CA MET A 98 13.51 -0.01 -12.24
C MET A 98 12.10 0.43 -12.62
N VAL A 99 11.91 1.56 -13.28
CA VAL A 99 10.56 2.07 -13.65
C VAL A 99 9.84 1.11 -14.61
N ASP A 100 10.56 0.37 -15.42
CA ASP A 100 10.01 -0.66 -16.30
C ASP A 100 9.33 -1.82 -15.54
N LYS A 101 9.64 -1.99 -14.24
CA LYS A 101 8.97 -2.97 -13.36
C LYS A 101 7.60 -2.51 -12.87
N LEU A 102 7.25 -1.23 -13.06
CA LEU A 102 5.98 -0.66 -12.60
C LEU A 102 4.89 -0.80 -13.67
N ASP A 103 3.65 -0.95 -13.20
CA ASP A 103 2.45 -0.81 -14.04
C ASP A 103 1.53 0.32 -13.59
N ALA A 104 1.74 0.87 -12.39
CA ALA A 104 1.07 2.07 -11.91
C ALA A 104 1.92 2.78 -10.84
N ALA A 105 1.80 4.11 -10.78
CA ALA A 105 2.40 4.94 -9.76
C ALA A 105 1.51 6.14 -9.41
N ALA A 106 1.63 6.62 -8.17
CA ALA A 106 1.00 7.84 -7.67
C ALA A 106 1.96 8.58 -6.74
N SER A 107 1.75 9.89 -6.59
CA SER A 107 2.58 10.72 -5.73
C SER A 107 1.76 11.69 -4.89
N LEU A 108 2.34 12.11 -3.78
CA LEU A 108 1.92 13.24 -2.94
C LEU A 108 3.17 13.92 -2.40
N MET A 109 3.29 15.23 -2.54
CA MET A 109 4.45 15.98 -2.07
C MET A 109 4.04 17.31 -1.44
N HIS A 110 4.92 17.86 -0.60
CA HIS A 110 4.78 19.21 -0.07
C HIS A 110 4.99 20.24 -1.19
N MET A 111 3.99 21.09 -1.44
CA MET A 111 3.98 22.02 -2.56
C MET A 111 5.15 23.01 -2.53
N MET A 112 5.58 23.46 -1.33
CA MET A 112 6.62 24.48 -1.19
C MET A 112 8.03 23.92 -1.26
N ASN A 113 8.26 22.70 -0.78
CA ASN A 113 9.56 22.04 -0.80
C ASN A 113 9.38 20.52 -0.72
N ALA A 114 9.69 19.82 -1.79
CA ALA A 114 9.59 18.36 -1.86
C ALA A 114 10.44 17.62 -0.82
N ASN A 115 11.59 18.18 -0.38
CA ASN A 115 12.41 17.58 0.66
C ASN A 115 11.75 17.62 2.06
N THR A 116 10.72 18.46 2.25
CA THR A 116 9.91 18.50 3.47
C THR A 116 8.96 17.32 3.56
N PHE A 117 8.41 16.88 2.43
CA PHE A 117 7.61 15.67 2.34
C PHE A 117 7.46 15.24 0.87
N THR A 118 7.81 14.01 0.59
CA THR A 118 7.52 13.34 -0.69
C THR A 118 7.09 11.90 -0.42
N CYS A 119 5.99 11.51 -0.99
CA CYS A 119 5.46 10.15 -0.94
C CYS A 119 5.20 9.64 -2.36
N GLY A 120 5.68 8.42 -2.65
CA GLY A 120 5.36 7.66 -3.84
C GLY A 120 4.68 6.35 -3.47
N ALA A 121 3.68 5.95 -4.25
CA ALA A 121 3.09 4.62 -4.18
C ALA A 121 3.22 3.94 -5.54
N PHE A 122 3.60 2.67 -5.54
CA PHE A 122 4.03 1.95 -6.74
C PHE A 122 3.42 0.55 -6.77
N ARG A 123 2.82 0.17 -7.89
CA ARG A 123 2.41 -1.21 -8.14
C ARG A 123 3.39 -1.86 -9.12
N LEU A 124 3.89 -3.03 -8.73
CA LEU A 124 4.82 -3.80 -9.53
C LEU A 124 4.05 -4.72 -10.52
N LYS A 125 4.63 -4.93 -11.70
CA LYS A 125 4.19 -5.96 -12.64
C LYS A 125 4.38 -7.37 -12.08
N ASP A 126 5.46 -7.58 -11.32
CA ASP A 126 5.76 -8.84 -10.63
C ASP A 126 6.01 -8.56 -9.14
N ALA A 127 5.18 -9.12 -8.28
CA ALA A 127 5.30 -8.99 -6.84
C ALA A 127 6.62 -9.58 -6.28
N ALA A 128 7.27 -10.50 -7.00
CA ALA A 128 8.55 -11.07 -6.61
C ALA A 128 9.69 -10.04 -6.58
N ASP A 129 9.55 -8.93 -7.29
CA ASP A 129 10.53 -7.84 -7.29
C ASP A 129 10.45 -6.92 -6.05
N ALA A 130 9.45 -7.09 -5.18
CA ALA A 130 9.14 -6.13 -4.11
C ALA A 130 10.31 -5.88 -3.15
N ASP A 131 10.99 -6.93 -2.70
CA ASP A 131 12.12 -6.78 -1.76
C ASP A 131 13.30 -6.05 -2.41
N ALA A 132 13.61 -6.38 -3.66
CA ALA A 132 14.69 -5.73 -4.41
C ALA A 132 14.38 -4.24 -4.65
N VAL A 133 13.13 -3.90 -4.96
CA VAL A 133 12.68 -2.52 -5.18
C VAL A 133 12.70 -1.74 -3.86
N CYS A 134 12.22 -2.29 -2.74
CA CYS A 134 12.31 -1.65 -1.43
C CYS A 134 13.77 -1.33 -1.06
N THR A 135 14.68 -2.28 -1.26
CA THR A 135 16.12 -2.07 -1.01
C THR A 135 16.71 -0.99 -1.91
N ALA A 136 16.37 -0.99 -3.20
CA ALA A 136 16.88 0.00 -4.15
C ALA A 136 16.37 1.43 -3.84
N ILE A 137 15.12 1.58 -3.40
CA ILE A 137 14.60 2.88 -2.93
C ILE A 137 15.36 3.33 -1.68
N HIS A 138 15.52 2.46 -0.69
CA HIS A 138 16.26 2.73 0.54
C HIS A 138 17.70 3.20 0.26
N ASP A 139 18.45 2.44 -0.55
CA ASP A 139 19.83 2.76 -0.89
C ASP A 139 19.93 4.05 -1.71
N GLY A 140 18.97 4.27 -2.61
CA GLY A 140 18.85 5.49 -3.38
C GLY A 140 18.65 6.73 -2.52
N LEU A 141 17.77 6.67 -1.52
CA LEU A 141 17.52 7.78 -0.59
C LEU A 141 18.73 8.08 0.29
N ASN A 142 19.45 7.06 0.77
CA ASN A 142 20.65 7.22 1.59
C ASN A 142 21.89 7.67 0.79
N SER A 143 21.92 7.46 -0.52
CA SER A 143 23.02 7.89 -1.39
C SER A 143 22.76 9.21 -2.12
N LYS A 144 21.52 9.74 -2.02
CA LYS A 144 21.11 10.94 -2.74
C LYS A 144 21.83 12.17 -2.21
N GLN A 145 22.36 12.99 -3.14
CA GLN A 145 22.89 14.31 -2.78
C GLN A 145 21.74 15.31 -2.64
N TRP A 146 21.41 15.63 -1.41
CA TRP A 146 20.34 16.55 -1.09
C TRP A 146 20.76 18.00 -1.30
N MET A 147 19.89 18.80 -1.94
CA MET A 147 20.04 20.23 -2.14
C MET A 147 18.77 20.94 -1.69
N CYS A 148 18.90 22.16 -1.17
CA CYS A 148 17.78 23.00 -0.72
C CYS A 148 16.97 22.42 0.45
N GLY A 149 17.62 21.70 1.35
CA GLY A 149 17.05 21.06 2.54
C GLY A 149 17.39 19.58 2.61
N PHE A 150 17.41 19.06 3.83
CA PHE A 150 17.73 17.66 4.12
C PHE A 150 16.50 17.02 4.75
N PRO A 151 15.95 15.92 4.18
CA PRO A 151 14.89 15.17 4.83
C PRO A 151 15.45 14.42 6.04
N ASP A 152 14.70 14.38 7.13
CA ASP A 152 15.14 13.75 8.38
C ASP A 152 15.02 12.22 8.32
N LYS A 153 13.95 11.73 7.67
CA LYS A 153 13.49 10.36 7.84
C LYS A 153 12.88 9.79 6.56
N MET A 154 12.96 8.45 6.43
CA MET A 154 12.21 7.69 5.43
C MET A 154 11.39 6.57 6.08
N VAL A 155 10.30 6.20 5.44
CA VAL A 155 9.52 4.98 5.68
C VAL A 155 9.24 4.32 4.34
N ILE A 156 9.50 3.02 4.24
CA ILE A 156 9.16 2.19 3.09
C ILE A 156 8.29 1.04 3.57
N ALA A 157 7.13 0.86 2.97
CA ALA A 157 6.16 -0.15 3.37
C ALA A 157 5.61 -0.92 2.16
N LYS A 158 5.19 -2.16 2.40
CA LYS A 158 4.36 -2.95 1.49
C LYS A 158 2.91 -2.90 1.97
N VAL A 159 2.00 -2.53 1.09
CA VAL A 159 0.59 -2.30 1.42
C VAL A 159 -0.29 -2.73 0.27
N SER A 160 -1.18 -3.69 0.48
CA SER A 160 -2.17 -4.13 -0.52
C SER A 160 -1.57 -4.38 -1.92
N GLY A 161 -0.40 -5.02 -1.97
CA GLY A 161 0.31 -5.30 -3.23
C GLY A 161 1.00 -4.10 -3.87
N CYS A 162 1.05 -2.94 -3.19
CA CYS A 162 1.85 -1.78 -3.57
C CYS A 162 3.05 -1.61 -2.64
N ILE A 163 4.08 -0.92 -3.13
CA ILE A 163 5.15 -0.34 -2.31
C ILE A 163 4.81 1.13 -2.10
N VAL A 164 4.90 1.59 -0.85
CA VAL A 164 4.77 3.00 -0.47
C VAL A 164 6.08 3.47 0.11
N SER A 165 6.64 4.53 -0.46
CA SER A 165 7.87 5.18 0.02
C SER A 165 7.57 6.61 0.38
N VAL A 166 7.91 7.03 1.60
CA VAL A 166 7.76 8.41 2.06
C VAL A 166 9.05 8.87 2.72
N TYR A 167 9.43 10.12 2.45
CA TYR A 167 10.57 10.77 3.13
C TYR A 167 10.30 12.25 3.33
N GLY A 168 10.97 12.84 4.31
CA GLY A 168 10.85 14.25 4.63
C GLY A 168 11.11 14.60 6.09
N ALA A 169 10.47 15.66 6.58
CA ALA A 169 10.51 16.03 7.98
C ALA A 169 9.92 14.92 8.86
N GLU A 170 10.56 14.62 9.98
CA GLU A 170 10.24 13.47 10.79
C GLU A 170 8.79 13.44 11.27
N ASP A 171 8.24 14.58 11.67
CA ASP A 171 6.85 14.72 12.14
C ASP A 171 5.83 14.39 11.03
N LEU A 172 6.05 14.88 9.81
CA LEU A 172 5.17 14.60 8.66
C LEU A 172 5.25 13.13 8.23
N VAL A 173 6.46 12.56 8.19
CA VAL A 173 6.69 11.15 7.85
C VAL A 173 6.06 10.23 8.90
N ASN A 174 6.21 10.53 10.19
CA ASN A 174 5.59 9.77 11.26
C ASN A 174 4.06 9.83 11.20
N THR A 175 3.48 11.02 10.96
CA THR A 175 2.03 11.17 10.78
C THR A 175 1.54 10.31 9.61
N PHE A 176 2.21 10.37 8.47
CA PHE A 176 1.84 9.55 7.32
C PHE A 176 1.93 8.05 7.62
N ARG A 177 3.02 7.57 8.23
CA ARG A 177 3.19 6.17 8.64
C ARG A 177 2.07 5.71 9.55
N ASP A 178 1.72 6.50 10.56
CA ASP A 178 0.69 6.16 11.54
C ASP A 178 -0.70 6.09 10.88
N LYS A 179 -1.00 7.02 9.97
CA LYS A 179 -2.23 6.99 9.15
C LYS A 179 -2.27 5.79 8.20
N LEU A 180 -1.13 5.47 7.56
CA LEU A 180 -1.01 4.31 6.67
C LEU A 180 -1.30 3.00 7.41
N THR A 181 -0.68 2.80 8.57
CA THR A 181 -0.86 1.59 9.38
C THR A 181 -2.25 1.50 10.00
N ALA A 182 -2.87 2.63 10.34
CA ALA A 182 -4.26 2.68 10.79
C ALA A 182 -5.27 2.37 9.67
N ALA A 183 -4.98 2.81 8.44
CA ALA A 183 -5.84 2.57 7.28
C ALA A 183 -5.72 1.15 6.71
N TYR A 184 -4.57 0.50 6.92
CA TYR A 184 -4.23 -0.82 6.38
C TYR A 184 -3.60 -1.70 7.45
N GLU A 185 -4.39 -2.59 8.06
CA GLU A 185 -3.93 -3.52 9.11
C GLU A 185 -2.84 -4.49 8.64
N ASN A 186 -2.78 -4.76 7.33
CA ASN A 186 -1.78 -5.61 6.70
C ASN A 186 -0.55 -4.85 6.16
N ALA A 187 -0.38 -3.57 6.51
CA ALA A 187 0.80 -2.81 6.12
C ALA A 187 2.05 -3.42 6.79
N GLU A 188 3.03 -3.77 5.96
CA GLU A 188 4.35 -4.25 6.39
C GLU A 188 5.36 -3.11 6.27
N ILE A 189 5.83 -2.58 7.39
CA ILE A 189 6.92 -1.59 7.40
C ILE A 189 8.24 -2.31 7.17
N VAL A 190 8.89 -2.02 6.02
CA VAL A 190 10.17 -2.62 5.64
C VAL A 190 11.34 -1.78 6.18
N TYR A 191 11.24 -0.46 6.06
CA TYR A 191 12.20 0.51 6.60
C TYR A 191 11.45 1.63 7.31
N ASP A 192 11.97 2.05 8.46
CA ASP A 192 11.50 3.20 9.26
C ASP A 192 12.71 3.76 9.99
N GLU A 193 13.44 4.69 9.36
CA GLU A 193 14.73 5.15 9.86
C GLU A 193 15.10 6.55 9.40
N ALA A 194 16.07 7.15 10.09
CA ALA A 194 16.67 8.41 9.66
C ALA A 194 17.46 8.22 8.35
N ILE A 195 17.41 9.24 7.48
CA ILE A 195 18.23 9.25 6.26
C ILE A 195 19.68 9.57 6.65
N ALA A 196 20.62 8.73 6.17
CA ALA A 196 22.05 8.95 6.38
C ALA A 196 22.60 10.06 5.47
N PHE A 197 23.53 10.89 5.99
CA PHE A 197 24.22 11.97 5.27
C PHE A 197 25.72 11.75 5.29
#